data_08edb81143a9a7128e43d7876dd4abec
#
_entry.id   08edb81143a9a7128e43d7876dd4abec
#
_cell.length_a   1.000
_cell.length_b   1.000
_cell.length_c   1.000
_cell.angle_alpha   90.00
_cell.angle_beta   90.00
_cell.angle_gamma   90.00
#
_symmetry.space_group_name_H-M   'P 1'
#
loop_
_entity.id
_entity.type
_entity.pdbx_description
1 polymer ?
#
loop_
_entity_poly.entity_id
_entity_poly.type
_entity_poly.pdbx_seq_one_letter_code
_entity_poly.pdbx_strand_id
1 'polypeptide(L)'
;NGILLDEHWCAFLKKHDYLVGLSIDGPADLHDIHRYNKGGKPTHAKVMHAAQLLHQYQIRFNALCVVNRDNSKRPLDVYRFLRDQVKPYMIQFIPGMESAQFQ
;
A
#
# COMPACT_ATOMS: atom_id res chain seq x y z
N ASN A 1 -5.11 4.47 -4.91
CA ASN A 1 -4.29 3.52 -4.19
C ASN A 1 -3.21 2.84 -5.05
N GLY A 2 -2.92 3.33 -6.23
CA GLY A 2 -1.82 2.87 -7.05
C GLY A 2 -2.13 1.81 -8.09
N ILE A 3 -3.31 1.22 -8.09
CA ILE A 3 -3.66 0.16 -9.05
C ILE A 3 -3.65 0.68 -10.49
N LEU A 4 -4.08 1.91 -10.70
CA LEU A 4 -4.14 2.54 -12.02
C LEU A 4 -2.92 3.40 -12.32
N LEU A 5 -1.88 3.34 -11.50
CA LEU A 5 -0.68 4.13 -11.69
C LEU A 5 0.12 3.57 -12.86
N ASP A 6 0.52 4.43 -13.78
CA ASP A 6 1.34 4.06 -14.93
C ASP A 6 2.42 5.12 -15.16
N GLU A 7 3.19 4.94 -16.24
CA GLU A 7 4.31 5.84 -16.54
C GLU A 7 3.86 7.27 -16.81
N HIS A 8 2.70 7.45 -17.43
CA HIS A 8 2.16 8.79 -17.70
C HIS A 8 1.84 9.52 -16.40
N TRP A 9 1.19 8.81 -15.47
CA TRP A 9 0.88 9.37 -14.16
C TRP A 9 2.14 9.66 -13.36
N CYS A 10 3.13 8.76 -13.43
CA CYS A 10 4.39 8.97 -12.72
C CYS A 10 5.11 10.23 -13.23
N ALA A 11 5.16 10.43 -14.55
CA ALA A 11 5.76 11.63 -15.12
C ALA A 11 5.03 12.89 -14.65
N PHE A 12 3.71 12.86 -14.62
CA PHE A 12 2.90 13.97 -14.14
C PHE A 12 3.17 14.27 -12.67
N LEU A 13 3.14 13.24 -11.83
CA LEU A 13 3.33 13.40 -10.39
C LEU A 13 4.73 13.92 -10.07
N LYS A 14 5.74 13.43 -10.77
CA LYS A 14 7.12 13.88 -10.59
C LYS A 14 7.29 15.33 -10.99
N LYS A 15 6.73 15.70 -12.15
CA LYS A 15 6.82 17.07 -12.66
C LYS A 15 6.20 18.08 -11.69
N HIS A 16 5.10 17.71 -11.03
CA HIS A 16 4.38 18.60 -10.14
C HIS A 16 4.70 18.39 -8.67
N ASP A 17 5.66 17.51 -8.37
CA ASP A 17 6.18 17.25 -7.02
C ASP A 17 5.09 16.85 -6.02
N TYR A 18 4.17 15.97 -6.44
CA TYR A 18 3.14 15.45 -5.55
C TYR A 18 3.70 14.36 -4.64
N LEU A 19 3.21 14.35 -3.40
CA LEU A 19 3.43 13.24 -2.47
C LEU A 19 2.31 12.23 -2.63
N VAL A 20 2.66 10.98 -2.85
CA VAL A 20 1.70 9.91 -3.13
C VAL A 20 1.48 9.07 -1.88
N GLY A 21 0.22 8.70 -1.64
CA GLY A 21 -0.13 7.69 -0.63
C GLY A 21 -0.43 6.37 -1.32
N LEU A 22 0.24 5.31 -0.90
CA LEU A 22 0.04 3.97 -1.45
C LEU A 22 -0.49 3.06 -0.36
N SER A 23 -1.69 2.51 -0.56
CA SER A 23 -2.33 1.64 0.43
C SER A 23 -1.80 0.22 0.30
N ILE A 24 -1.14 -0.26 1.36
CA ILE A 24 -0.61 -1.61 1.40
C ILE A 24 -0.57 -2.12 2.84
N ASP A 25 -1.23 -3.23 3.10
CA ASP A 25 -1.48 -3.70 4.46
C ASP A 25 -0.48 -4.74 4.95
N GLY A 26 0.52 -5.06 4.17
CA GLY A 26 1.55 -6.03 4.53
C GLY A 26 1.88 -6.98 3.39
N PRO A 27 2.46 -8.14 3.70
CA PRO A 27 2.71 -9.16 2.68
C PRO A 27 1.42 -9.62 1.97
N ALA A 28 1.57 -10.28 0.83
CA ALA A 28 0.44 -10.65 -0.01
C ALA A 28 -0.65 -11.42 0.74
N ASP A 29 -0.25 -12.36 1.60
CA ASP A 29 -1.19 -13.19 2.35
C ASP A 29 -2.07 -12.38 3.31
N LEU A 30 -1.57 -11.24 3.81
CA LEU A 30 -2.33 -10.37 4.69
C LEU A 30 -3.06 -9.28 3.91
N HIS A 31 -2.39 -8.67 2.94
CA HIS A 31 -2.97 -7.59 2.15
C HIS A 31 -4.20 -8.06 1.37
N ASP A 32 -4.10 -9.21 0.72
CA ASP A 32 -5.13 -9.69 -0.20
C ASP A 32 -6.39 -10.18 0.51
N ILE A 33 -6.37 -10.34 1.84
CA ILE A 33 -7.57 -10.69 2.59
C ILE A 33 -8.64 -9.62 2.47
N HIS A 34 -8.26 -8.34 2.55
CA HIS A 34 -9.19 -7.23 2.60
C HIS A 34 -9.13 -6.32 1.37
N ARG A 35 -8.08 -6.45 0.55
CA ARG A 35 -7.91 -5.56 -0.60
C ARG A 35 -7.92 -6.36 -1.89
N TYR A 36 -9.09 -6.43 -2.48
CA TYR A 36 -9.32 -7.12 -3.74
C TYR A 36 -10.08 -6.18 -4.67
N ASN A 37 -10.02 -6.44 -5.98
CA ASN A 37 -10.69 -5.58 -6.95
C ASN A 37 -12.17 -5.97 -7.07
N LYS A 38 -12.91 -5.27 -7.95
CA LYS A 38 -14.33 -5.51 -8.14
C LYS A 38 -14.66 -6.94 -8.57
N GLY A 39 -13.71 -7.61 -9.23
CA GLY A 39 -13.86 -9.01 -9.63
C GLY A 39 -13.48 -10.01 -8.56
N GLY A 40 -13.15 -9.54 -7.35
CA GLY A 40 -12.72 -10.41 -6.25
C GLY A 40 -11.30 -10.90 -6.36
N LYS A 41 -10.47 -10.31 -7.23
CA LYS A 41 -9.09 -10.72 -7.44
C LYS A 41 -8.14 -9.97 -6.53
N PRO A 42 -7.05 -10.61 -6.08
CA PRO A 42 -6.07 -9.97 -5.21
C PRO A 42 -5.37 -8.81 -5.92
N THR A 43 -4.92 -7.82 -5.14
CA THR A 43 -4.35 -6.58 -5.66
C THR A 43 -2.88 -6.36 -5.27
N HIS A 44 -2.30 -7.23 -4.43
CA HIS A 44 -0.97 -7.01 -3.88
C HIS A 44 0.10 -6.83 -4.96
N ALA A 45 0.08 -7.70 -5.98
CA ALA A 45 1.07 -7.63 -7.06
C ALA A 45 1.01 -6.29 -7.81
N LYS A 46 -0.19 -5.77 -8.04
CA LYS A 46 -0.37 -4.48 -8.71
C LYS A 46 0.12 -3.32 -7.85
N VAL A 47 -0.13 -3.39 -6.55
CA VAL A 47 0.35 -2.36 -5.63
C VAL A 47 1.87 -2.38 -5.55
N MET A 48 2.48 -3.57 -5.51
CA MET A 48 3.93 -3.69 -5.52
C MET A 48 4.54 -3.16 -6.82
N HIS A 49 3.87 -3.39 -7.95
CA HIS A 49 4.30 -2.81 -9.21
C HIS A 49 4.24 -1.28 -9.18
N ALA A 50 3.20 -0.73 -8.58
CA ALA A 50 3.08 0.73 -8.40
C ALA A 50 4.22 1.27 -7.55
N ALA A 51 4.57 0.58 -6.45
CA ALA A 51 5.70 0.99 -5.62
C ALA A 51 7.01 0.99 -6.41
N GLN A 52 7.20 -0.01 -7.25
CA GLN A 52 8.36 -0.11 -8.12
C GLN A 52 8.44 1.08 -9.09
N LEU A 53 7.32 1.45 -9.70
CA LEU A 53 7.28 2.60 -10.59
C LEU A 53 7.59 3.91 -9.86
N LEU A 54 7.05 4.07 -8.66
CA LEU A 54 7.33 5.26 -7.87
C LEU A 54 8.81 5.37 -7.55
N HIS A 55 9.47 4.27 -7.19
CA HIS A 55 10.92 4.25 -6.97
C HIS A 55 11.69 4.55 -8.26
N GLN A 56 11.28 3.96 -9.36
CA GLN A 56 11.94 4.16 -10.65
C GLN A 56 11.94 5.63 -11.07
N TYR A 57 10.83 6.33 -10.80
CA TYR A 57 10.70 7.74 -11.14
C TYR A 57 11.13 8.68 -10.02
N GLN A 58 11.67 8.12 -8.93
CA GLN A 58 12.13 8.88 -7.77
C GLN A 58 11.03 9.75 -7.16
N ILE A 59 9.83 9.19 -7.07
CA ILE A 59 8.67 9.85 -6.47
C ILE A 59 8.56 9.36 -5.03
N ARG A 60 8.54 10.29 -4.08
CA ARG A 60 8.34 9.94 -2.67
C ARG A 60 6.89 9.52 -2.44
N PHE A 61 6.71 8.47 -1.68
CA PHE A 61 5.38 8.02 -1.33
C PHE A 61 5.34 7.51 0.10
N ASN A 62 4.19 7.63 0.73
CA ASN A 62 3.94 7.05 2.04
C ASN A 62 3.17 5.74 1.87
N ALA A 63 3.54 4.74 2.65
CA ALA A 63 2.75 3.52 2.74
C ALA A 63 1.67 3.74 3.79
N LEU A 64 0.42 3.53 3.40
CA LEU A 64 -0.74 3.64 4.28
C LEU A 64 -1.19 2.22 4.60
N CYS A 65 -0.92 1.79 5.81
CA CYS A 65 -1.24 0.44 6.26
C CYS A 65 -2.42 0.47 7.22
N VAL A 66 -3.54 -0.12 6.80
CA VAL A 66 -4.70 -0.23 7.66
C VAL A 66 -4.48 -1.43 8.58
N VAL A 67 -4.45 -1.18 9.88
CA VAL A 67 -4.31 -2.24 10.88
C VAL A 67 -5.67 -2.87 11.11
N ASN A 68 -5.78 -4.15 10.81
CA ASN A 68 -7.01 -4.90 10.91
C ASN A 68 -6.81 -6.15 11.78
N ARG A 69 -7.86 -6.96 11.90
CA ARG A 69 -7.84 -8.16 12.73
C ARG A 69 -6.74 -9.14 12.34
N ASP A 70 -6.45 -9.23 11.06
CA ASP A 70 -5.51 -10.23 10.55
C ASP A 70 -4.06 -9.78 10.66
N ASN A 71 -3.74 -8.58 10.19
CA ASN A 71 -2.35 -8.11 10.20
C ASN A 71 -1.89 -7.62 11.57
N SER A 72 -2.82 -7.26 12.47
CA SER A 72 -2.47 -6.83 13.83
C SER A 72 -1.80 -7.92 14.66
N LYS A 73 -1.96 -9.17 14.26
CA LYS A 73 -1.35 -10.32 14.94
C LYS A 73 0.09 -10.56 14.49
N ARG A 74 0.53 -9.90 13.45
CA ARG A 74 1.86 -10.08 12.88
C ARG A 74 2.55 -8.72 12.64
N PRO A 75 2.69 -7.89 13.70
CA PRO A 75 3.17 -6.52 13.51
C PRO A 75 4.61 -6.44 12.99
N LEU A 76 5.49 -7.33 13.44
CA LEU A 76 6.88 -7.33 12.97
C LEU A 76 6.99 -7.75 11.52
N ASP A 77 6.20 -8.73 11.09
CA ASP A 77 6.19 -9.18 9.70
C ASP A 77 5.72 -8.06 8.78
N VAL A 78 4.66 -7.36 9.19
CA VAL A 78 4.12 -6.24 8.43
C VAL A 78 5.15 -5.12 8.35
N TYR A 79 5.72 -4.72 9.48
CA TYR A 79 6.69 -3.63 9.52
C TYR A 79 7.93 -3.95 8.69
N ARG A 80 8.49 -5.15 8.86
CA ARG A 80 9.68 -5.55 8.11
C ARG A 80 9.42 -5.62 6.62
N PHE A 81 8.25 -6.10 6.22
CA PHE A 81 7.88 -6.13 4.82
C PHE A 81 7.82 -4.71 4.25
N LEU A 82 7.14 -3.79 4.94
CA LEU A 82 7.03 -2.42 4.48
C LEU A 82 8.39 -1.74 4.41
N ARG A 83 9.22 -1.93 5.45
CA ARG A 83 10.55 -1.32 5.49
C ARG A 83 11.48 -1.86 4.41
N ASP A 84 11.51 -3.18 4.21
CA ASP A 84 12.53 -3.82 3.40
C ASP A 84 12.12 -4.08 1.96
N GLN A 85 10.83 -4.30 1.70
CA GLN A 85 10.32 -4.64 0.37
C GLN A 85 9.65 -3.46 -0.31
N VAL A 86 8.88 -2.67 0.41
CA VAL A 86 8.16 -1.53 -0.15
C VAL A 86 9.03 -0.27 -0.13
N LYS A 87 9.77 -0.06 0.95
CA LYS A 87 10.71 1.05 1.13
C LYS A 87 10.08 2.42 0.89
N PRO A 88 8.99 2.75 1.58
CA PRO A 88 8.36 4.06 1.44
C PRO A 88 9.16 5.14 2.14
N TYR A 89 8.82 6.39 1.85
CA TYR A 89 9.38 7.53 2.57
C TYR A 89 8.93 7.51 4.02
N MET A 90 7.64 7.25 4.25
CA MET A 90 7.06 7.11 5.59
C MET A 90 6.03 5.99 5.61
N ILE A 91 5.85 5.38 6.77
CA ILE A 91 4.80 4.40 7.00
C ILE A 91 3.78 5.01 7.94
N GLN A 92 2.52 5.00 7.55
CA GLN A 92 1.41 5.41 8.41
C GLN A 92 0.56 4.19 8.72
N PHE A 93 0.40 3.91 10.01
CA PHE A 93 -0.49 2.85 10.46
C PHE A 93 -1.83 3.49 10.83
N ILE A 94 -2.89 3.03 10.21
CA ILE A 94 -4.23 3.58 10.36
C ILE A 94 -5.12 2.52 10.97
N PRO A 95 -5.82 2.81 12.09
CA PRO A 95 -6.74 1.84 12.69
C PRO A 95 -7.85 1.49 11.70
N GLY A 96 -8.12 0.19 11.55
CA GLY A 96 -9.19 -0.29 10.70
C GLY A 96 -10.55 -0.03 11.34
N MET A 97 -11.49 0.47 10.53
CA MET A 97 -12.85 0.72 10.94
C MET A 97 -13.75 -0.38 10.41
N GLU A 98 -13.83 -1.47 11.15
CA GLU A 98 -14.75 -2.56 10.81
C GLU A 98 -16.05 -2.32 11.57
N SER A 99 -17.12 -1.96 10.84
CA SER A 99 -18.36 -1.52 11.47
C SER A 99 -18.92 -2.51 12.49
N ALA A 100 -18.82 -3.80 12.21
CA ALA A 100 -19.30 -4.83 13.13
C ALA A 100 -18.54 -4.86 14.45
N GLN A 101 -17.33 -4.36 14.48
CA GLN A 101 -16.48 -4.33 15.67
C GLN A 101 -16.66 -3.07 16.49
N PHE A 102 -17.25 -2.05 15.91
CA PHE A 102 -17.40 -0.76 16.56
C PHE A 102 -18.82 -0.49 17.02
N GLN A 103 -19.64 -1.52 17.00
CA GLN A 103 -21.01 -1.42 17.45
C GLN A 103 -21.21 -1.99 18.85
#